data_ae035ca5b8bf843741031d7261b7e165
#
_entry.id   ae035ca5b8bf843741031d7261b7e165
#
_cell.length_a   1.000
_cell.length_b   1.000
_cell.length_c   1.000
_cell.angle_alpha   90.00
_cell.angle_beta   90.00
_cell.angle_gamma   90.00
#
_symmetry.space_group_name_H-M   'P 1'
#
loop_
_entity.id
_entity.type
_entity.pdbx_description
1 polymer ?
#
loop_
_entity_poly.entity_id
_entity_poly.type
_entity_poly.pdbx_seq_one_letter_code
_entity_poly.pdbx_strand_id
1 'polypeptide(L)'
;MKIHKFILIATIIVTLFETTGCTSINNSKKLRDLGLEYQYIEIQKPRINRAHILRADLKNPNIKPSIIVAKDPDGSGPAEAELTNPFELANKNEVLAFINTNPWDSFPNKEGKRNRNWFEGQPVDIDGLAISGGKIRSNTQPRESSIWLNNEGQLILGGKPENEKVQEAMNGFQLITKEGNIIVSPDNSIHPRTAIGTNKNGTLIWLVVVDGRQKGYSEGMNLYELASLMADLGCWNATNMDGGGSSVMGMIGADGKIKLMNSPSDRFLGLKKIRPLPMILSIEKRVN
;
A
#
# COMPACT_ATOMS: atom_id res chain seq x y z
N MET A 1 -39.45 -8.22 -20.00
CA MET A 1 -38.53 -9.14 -19.32
C MET A 1 -37.83 -8.34 -18.23
N LYS A 2 -38.28 -8.51 -16.96
CA LYS A 2 -37.78 -7.71 -15.83
C LYS A 2 -36.47 -8.31 -15.33
N ILE A 3 -35.36 -7.56 -15.47
CA ILE A 3 -34.06 -7.94 -14.93
C ILE A 3 -34.09 -7.58 -13.44
N HIS A 4 -34.12 -8.61 -12.59
CA HIS A 4 -33.97 -8.45 -11.15
C HIS A 4 -32.50 -8.17 -10.86
N LYS A 5 -32.21 -6.93 -10.43
CA LYS A 5 -30.93 -6.59 -9.83
C LYS A 5 -30.87 -7.28 -8.46
N PHE A 6 -30.05 -8.31 -8.33
CA PHE A 6 -29.66 -8.85 -7.05
C PHE A 6 -28.67 -7.86 -6.41
N ILE A 7 -29.16 -7.04 -5.48
CA ILE A 7 -28.32 -6.25 -4.59
C ILE A 7 -27.79 -7.23 -3.55
N LEU A 8 -26.52 -7.62 -3.68
CA LEU A 8 -25.82 -8.39 -2.67
C LEU A 8 -25.44 -7.43 -1.54
N ILE A 9 -26.29 -7.33 -0.52
CA ILE A 9 -25.98 -6.58 0.70
C ILE A 9 -24.94 -7.40 1.48
N ALA A 10 -23.67 -7.05 1.33
CA ALA A 10 -22.62 -7.56 2.20
C ALA A 10 -22.84 -6.94 3.59
N THR A 11 -23.19 -7.77 4.57
CA THR A 11 -23.28 -7.33 5.96
C THR A 11 -21.88 -7.05 6.46
N ILE A 12 -21.49 -5.78 6.50
CA ILE A 12 -20.24 -5.31 7.09
C ILE A 12 -20.48 -5.22 8.59
N ILE A 13 -19.89 -6.12 9.36
CA ILE A 13 -19.87 -6.02 10.81
C ILE A 13 -18.64 -5.15 11.15
N VAL A 14 -18.89 -3.88 11.43
CA VAL A 14 -17.88 -2.97 11.97
C VAL A 14 -17.75 -3.25 13.46
N THR A 15 -16.76 -4.02 13.86
CA THR A 15 -16.39 -4.15 15.26
C THR A 15 -15.40 -3.05 15.60
N LEU A 16 -15.87 -1.99 16.23
CA LEU A 16 -15.03 -1.04 16.94
C LEU A 16 -14.47 -1.75 18.19
N PHE A 17 -13.22 -2.22 18.12
CA PHE A 17 -12.52 -2.63 19.33
C PHE A 17 -12.12 -1.37 20.11
N GLU A 18 -12.94 -0.98 21.06
CA GLU A 18 -12.49 -0.12 22.16
C GLU A 18 -11.59 -0.96 23.08
N THR A 19 -10.29 -0.92 22.81
CA THR A 19 -9.32 -1.45 23.76
C THR A 19 -9.26 -0.49 24.96
N THR A 20 -9.68 -0.98 26.11
CA THR A 20 -9.63 -0.30 27.39
C THR A 20 -8.18 0.04 27.77
N GLY A 21 -7.81 1.29 27.56
CA GLY A 21 -6.54 1.87 27.99
C GLY A 21 -6.43 3.33 27.63
N CYS A 22 -6.22 4.19 28.60
CA CYS A 22 -6.12 5.65 28.45
C CYS A 22 -5.07 6.09 27.39
N THR A 23 -4.06 5.24 27.14
CA THR A 23 -2.99 5.46 26.14
C THR A 23 -3.45 5.22 24.71
N SER A 24 -4.38 4.29 24.45
CA SER A 24 -4.90 4.02 23.09
C SER A 24 -5.82 5.15 22.59
N ILE A 25 -6.63 5.73 23.50
CA ILE A 25 -7.52 6.84 23.18
C ILE A 25 -6.73 8.09 22.81
N ASN A 26 -5.65 8.40 23.52
CA ASN A 26 -4.79 9.54 23.24
C ASN A 26 -4.06 9.42 21.88
N ASN A 27 -3.60 8.24 21.51
CA ASN A 27 -2.94 8.05 20.21
C ASN A 27 -3.95 8.14 19.06
N SER A 28 -5.13 7.57 19.19
CA SER A 28 -6.18 7.67 18.16
C SER A 28 -6.67 9.09 17.96
N LYS A 29 -6.74 9.90 19.03
CA LYS A 29 -7.05 11.33 18.94
C LYS A 29 -5.94 12.09 18.20
N LYS A 30 -4.68 11.90 18.58
CA LYS A 30 -3.52 12.54 17.94
C LYS A 30 -3.43 12.23 16.45
N LEU A 31 -3.73 11.00 16.05
CA LEU A 31 -3.76 10.62 14.63
C LEU A 31 -4.93 11.28 13.89
N ARG A 32 -6.12 11.34 14.49
CA ARG A 32 -7.26 12.07 13.90
C ARG A 32 -6.99 13.57 13.76
N ASP A 33 -6.33 14.18 14.72
CA ASP A 33 -5.93 15.60 14.65
C ASP A 33 -4.94 15.85 13.49
N LEU A 34 -4.20 14.81 13.08
CA LEU A 34 -3.37 14.79 11.87
C LEU A 34 -4.12 14.37 10.59
N GLY A 35 -5.44 14.15 10.66
CA GLY A 35 -6.25 13.72 9.52
C GLY A 35 -6.05 12.25 9.15
N LEU A 36 -5.54 11.42 10.08
CA LEU A 36 -5.32 9.99 9.89
C LEU A 36 -6.39 9.19 10.61
N GLU A 37 -7.07 8.32 9.89
CA GLU A 37 -8.07 7.40 10.44
C GLU A 37 -7.73 5.96 10.05
N TYR A 38 -7.53 5.12 11.06
CA TYR A 38 -7.31 3.70 10.86
C TYR A 38 -8.57 2.90 11.18
N GLN A 39 -8.89 1.95 10.29
CA GLN A 39 -9.99 1.03 10.44
C GLN A 39 -9.52 -0.40 10.18
N TYR A 40 -9.99 -1.33 11.01
CA TYR A 40 -9.85 -2.77 10.80
C TYR A 40 -11.22 -3.36 10.50
N ILE A 41 -11.31 -4.20 9.46
CA ILE A 41 -12.57 -4.81 9.02
C ILE A 41 -12.39 -6.32 8.91
N GLU A 42 -13.33 -7.07 9.48
CA GLU A 42 -13.50 -8.50 9.21
C GLU A 42 -14.65 -8.71 8.22
N ILE A 43 -14.36 -9.38 7.12
CA ILE A 43 -15.29 -9.70 6.04
C ILE A 43 -15.53 -11.21 6.10
N GLN A 44 -16.80 -11.63 6.25
CA GLN A 44 -17.15 -13.05 6.40
C GLN A 44 -17.53 -13.72 5.09
N LYS A 45 -17.99 -12.96 4.11
CA LYS A 45 -18.45 -13.46 2.81
C LYS A 45 -17.76 -12.72 1.66
N PRO A 46 -17.44 -13.41 0.55
CA PRO A 46 -17.68 -14.84 0.26
C PRO A 46 -16.76 -15.78 1.06
N ARG A 47 -15.71 -15.26 1.70
CA ARG A 47 -14.75 -15.97 2.56
C ARG A 47 -14.23 -15.03 3.64
N ILE A 48 -13.59 -15.61 4.66
CA ILE A 48 -13.00 -14.81 5.75
C ILE A 48 -11.85 -13.99 5.21
N ASN A 49 -11.94 -12.67 5.38
CA ASN A 49 -10.88 -11.72 5.07
C ASN A 49 -10.73 -10.68 6.18
N ARG A 50 -9.51 -10.18 6.33
CA ARG A 50 -9.15 -9.11 7.24
C ARG A 50 -8.47 -8.00 6.47
N ALA A 51 -9.06 -6.81 6.55
CA ALA A 51 -8.58 -5.63 5.87
C ALA A 51 -8.17 -4.55 6.86
N HIS A 52 -7.01 -3.97 6.62
CA HIS A 52 -6.42 -2.86 7.34
C HIS A 52 -6.47 -1.65 6.43
N ILE A 53 -7.15 -0.60 6.87
CA ILE A 53 -7.44 0.58 6.08
C ILE A 53 -6.94 1.80 6.82
N LEU A 54 -6.07 2.57 6.19
CA LEU A 54 -5.67 3.88 6.66
C LEU A 54 -6.16 4.93 5.66
N ARG A 55 -7.04 5.82 6.13
CA ARG A 55 -7.45 7.01 5.41
C ARG A 55 -6.60 8.20 5.86
N ALA A 56 -6.08 8.98 4.91
CA ALA A 56 -5.31 10.18 5.21
C ALA A 56 -5.89 11.38 4.44
N ASP A 57 -6.10 12.49 5.15
CA ASP A 57 -6.51 13.77 4.57
C ASP A 57 -5.30 14.65 4.28
N LEU A 58 -4.89 14.71 3.01
CA LEU A 58 -3.71 15.45 2.56
C LEU A 58 -3.91 16.99 2.59
N LYS A 59 -5.12 17.45 2.89
CA LYS A 59 -5.35 18.88 3.19
C LYS A 59 -4.78 19.29 4.54
N ASN A 60 -4.51 18.32 5.42
CA ASN A 60 -3.86 18.61 6.68
C ASN A 60 -2.40 19.03 6.43
N PRO A 61 -2.00 20.27 6.76
CA PRO A 61 -0.66 20.78 6.43
C PRO A 61 0.46 20.09 7.23
N ASN A 62 0.13 19.34 8.27
CA ASN A 62 1.09 18.70 9.15
C ASN A 62 1.54 17.32 8.66
N ILE A 63 0.95 16.80 7.58
CA ILE A 63 1.33 15.52 7.00
C ILE A 63 1.65 15.65 5.51
N LYS A 64 2.41 14.69 5.01
CA LYS A 64 2.67 14.50 3.57
C LYS A 64 2.87 13.03 3.25
N PRO A 65 2.45 12.55 2.09
CA PRO A 65 2.92 11.28 1.56
C PRO A 65 4.36 11.44 1.07
N SER A 66 5.16 10.37 1.20
CA SER A 66 6.54 10.33 0.72
C SER A 66 6.89 8.91 0.30
N ILE A 67 7.69 8.77 -0.76
CA ILE A 67 8.20 7.48 -1.21
C ILE A 67 9.61 7.31 -0.68
N ILE A 68 9.81 6.26 0.09
CA ILE A 68 11.13 5.90 0.62
C ILE A 68 11.63 4.71 -0.17
N VAL A 69 12.70 4.91 -0.93
CA VAL A 69 13.40 3.87 -1.68
C VAL A 69 14.64 3.44 -0.90
N ALA A 70 14.87 2.14 -0.82
CA ALA A 70 16.05 1.57 -0.19
C ALA A 70 17.34 2.04 -0.87
N LYS A 71 18.46 1.78 -0.23
CA LYS A 71 19.76 2.17 -0.75
C LYS A 71 20.00 1.56 -2.13
N ASP A 72 20.62 2.33 -3.02
CA ASP A 72 21.18 1.88 -4.26
C ASP A 72 22.49 1.13 -3.95
N PRO A 73 22.60 -0.19 -4.27
CA PRO A 73 23.75 -0.98 -3.85
C PRO A 73 24.98 -0.81 -4.74
N ASP A 74 24.81 -0.39 -6.00
CA ASP A 74 25.86 -0.40 -7.02
C ASP A 74 26.04 0.93 -7.78
N GLY A 75 25.23 1.95 -7.46
CA GLY A 75 25.35 3.32 -7.96
C GLY A 75 25.06 3.45 -9.45
N SER A 76 26.00 3.14 -10.31
CA SER A 76 25.85 3.16 -11.78
C SER A 76 25.56 1.78 -12.38
N GLY A 77 25.44 0.77 -11.55
CA GLY A 77 25.11 -0.60 -11.95
C GLY A 77 23.62 -0.75 -12.29
N PRO A 78 23.19 -1.97 -12.61
CA PRO A 78 21.81 -2.23 -13.02
C PRO A 78 20.82 -2.28 -11.84
N ALA A 79 21.27 -2.42 -10.59
CA ALA A 79 20.38 -2.52 -9.45
C ALA A 79 19.90 -1.13 -9.02
N GLU A 80 18.60 -1.00 -8.84
CA GLU A 80 17.97 0.26 -8.44
C GLU A 80 17.79 0.38 -6.92
N ALA A 81 17.74 -0.78 -6.23
CA ALA A 81 17.64 -0.83 -4.78
C ALA A 81 18.18 -2.16 -4.22
N GLU A 82 18.55 -2.17 -2.95
CA GLU A 82 18.72 -3.39 -2.16
C GLU A 82 17.45 -3.64 -1.33
N LEU A 83 17.03 -4.91 -1.19
CA LEU A 83 15.91 -5.26 -0.34
C LEU A 83 16.23 -4.95 1.12
N THR A 84 15.37 -4.17 1.76
CA THR A 84 15.54 -3.71 3.14
C THR A 84 14.29 -4.00 3.95
N ASN A 85 14.43 -4.28 5.25
CA ASN A 85 13.29 -4.43 6.15
C ASN A 85 12.43 -3.15 6.10
N PRO A 86 11.12 -3.23 5.80
CA PRO A 86 10.27 -2.04 5.66
C PRO A 86 10.18 -1.20 6.94
N PHE A 87 10.38 -1.80 8.11
CA PHE A 87 10.45 -1.06 9.38
C PHE A 87 11.74 -0.28 9.52
N GLU A 88 12.83 -0.76 8.94
CA GLU A 88 14.09 -0.03 8.87
C GLU A 88 13.96 1.15 7.90
N LEU A 89 13.34 0.96 6.73
CA LEU A 89 13.01 2.05 5.82
C LEU A 89 12.15 3.12 6.51
N ALA A 90 11.16 2.69 7.30
CA ALA A 90 10.26 3.57 8.03
C ALA A 90 10.88 4.20 9.29
N ASN A 91 12.04 3.72 9.76
CA ASN A 91 12.73 4.27 10.95
C ASN A 91 13.46 5.60 10.65
N LYS A 92 13.25 6.16 9.48
CA LYS A 92 13.68 7.50 9.12
C LYS A 92 12.60 8.49 9.51
N ASN A 93 12.88 9.32 10.53
CA ASN A 93 12.20 10.54 10.90
C ASN A 93 10.71 10.70 10.53
N GLU A 94 9.86 10.88 11.53
CA GLU A 94 8.50 11.39 11.38
C GLU A 94 7.51 10.48 10.59
N VAL A 95 7.87 9.24 10.25
CA VAL A 95 6.92 8.31 9.62
C VAL A 95 5.81 7.96 10.61
N LEU A 96 4.58 8.23 10.20
CA LEU A 96 3.37 7.91 10.97
C LEU A 96 2.76 6.58 10.55
N ALA A 97 2.88 6.25 9.26
CA ALA A 97 2.41 5.00 8.71
C ALA A 97 3.10 4.70 7.37
N PHE A 98 3.10 3.43 6.97
CA PHE A 98 3.58 3.02 5.66
C PHE A 98 2.85 1.77 5.13
N ILE A 99 2.92 1.56 3.81
CA ILE A 99 2.59 0.32 3.12
C ILE A 99 3.67 -0.04 2.09
N ASN A 100 3.69 -1.29 1.63
CA ASN A 100 4.47 -1.69 0.46
C ASN A 100 3.93 -1.07 -0.84
N THR A 101 4.75 -1.01 -1.86
CA THR A 101 4.43 -0.33 -3.13
C THR A 101 4.71 -1.20 -4.36
N ASN A 102 5.72 -0.82 -5.18
CA ASN A 102 6.06 -1.47 -6.43
C ASN A 102 6.49 -2.92 -6.25
N PRO A 103 6.20 -3.77 -7.24
CA PRO A 103 6.88 -5.05 -7.38
C PRO A 103 8.34 -4.86 -7.79
N TRP A 104 9.10 -5.94 -7.72
CA TRP A 104 10.50 -6.00 -8.13
C TRP A 104 10.88 -7.41 -8.58
N ASP A 105 12.03 -7.55 -9.21
CA ASP A 105 12.62 -8.85 -9.46
C ASP A 105 14.14 -8.84 -9.22
N SER A 106 14.70 -10.02 -9.01
CA SER A 106 16.15 -10.20 -8.90
C SER A 106 16.78 -10.32 -10.28
N PHE A 107 18.06 -10.05 -10.37
CA PHE A 107 18.81 -10.25 -11.60
C PHE A 107 19.01 -11.74 -11.88
N PRO A 108 18.99 -12.16 -13.17
CA PRO A 108 19.30 -13.53 -13.52
C PRO A 108 20.79 -13.83 -13.29
N ASN A 109 21.10 -15.05 -12.86
CA ASN A 109 22.46 -15.55 -12.85
C ASN A 109 22.93 -15.91 -14.28
N LYS A 110 24.14 -16.46 -14.42
CA LYS A 110 24.72 -16.81 -15.72
C LYS A 110 23.89 -17.83 -16.53
N GLU A 111 23.10 -18.64 -15.84
CA GLU A 111 22.16 -19.62 -16.43
C GLU A 111 20.77 -19.03 -16.69
N GLY A 112 20.57 -17.71 -16.49
CA GLY A 112 19.29 -17.03 -16.66
C GLY A 112 18.29 -17.24 -15.52
N LYS A 113 18.67 -17.91 -14.43
CA LYS A 113 17.80 -18.21 -13.29
C LYS A 113 17.79 -17.07 -12.28
N ARG A 114 16.61 -16.65 -11.86
CA ARG A 114 16.41 -15.59 -10.85
C ARG A 114 16.27 -16.17 -9.46
N ASN A 115 16.92 -15.52 -8.47
CA ASN A 115 16.78 -15.88 -7.05
C ASN A 115 15.62 -15.11 -6.43
N ARG A 116 14.54 -15.79 -6.14
CA ARG A 116 13.32 -15.23 -5.51
C ARG A 116 13.16 -15.63 -4.04
N ASN A 117 14.26 -15.98 -3.38
CA ASN A 117 14.29 -16.23 -1.94
C ASN A 117 14.52 -14.97 -1.12
N TRP A 118 13.87 -13.92 -1.44
CA TRP A 118 13.96 -12.55 -0.90
C TRP A 118 14.66 -12.43 0.46
N PHE A 119 15.83 -11.78 0.50
CA PHE A 119 16.63 -11.54 1.70
C PHE A 119 17.14 -10.10 1.74
N GLU A 120 17.43 -9.60 2.94
CA GLU A 120 17.94 -8.24 3.14
C GLU A 120 19.32 -8.07 2.49
N GLY A 121 19.53 -6.92 1.84
CA GLY A 121 20.71 -6.62 1.05
C GLY A 121 20.70 -7.21 -0.36
N GLN A 122 19.65 -7.95 -0.78
CA GLN A 122 19.58 -8.47 -2.14
C GLN A 122 19.39 -7.33 -3.14
N PRO A 123 20.28 -7.18 -4.15
CA PRO A 123 20.10 -6.23 -5.24
C PRO A 123 18.91 -6.60 -6.11
N VAL A 124 18.07 -5.63 -6.44
CA VAL A 124 16.86 -5.82 -7.24
C VAL A 124 16.64 -4.68 -8.23
N ASP A 125 15.86 -5.03 -9.26
CA ASP A 125 15.30 -4.13 -10.26
C ASP A 125 13.85 -3.82 -9.85
N ILE A 126 13.50 -2.53 -9.71
CA ILE A 126 12.16 -2.09 -9.35
C ILE A 126 11.27 -2.18 -10.59
N ASP A 127 10.18 -2.94 -10.54
CA ASP A 127 9.23 -2.96 -11.66
C ASP A 127 8.37 -1.70 -11.65
N GLY A 128 8.68 -0.82 -12.59
CA GLY A 128 7.95 0.42 -12.80
C GLY A 128 8.65 1.65 -12.24
N LEU A 129 8.03 2.80 -12.51
CA LEU A 129 8.55 4.10 -12.12
C LEU A 129 8.74 4.22 -10.61
N ALA A 130 9.86 4.82 -10.20
CA ALA A 130 10.11 5.22 -8.82
C ALA A 130 10.84 6.58 -8.79
N ILE A 131 10.21 7.59 -8.19
CA ILE A 131 10.79 8.91 -7.90
C ILE A 131 10.61 9.17 -6.41
N SER A 132 11.69 9.58 -5.75
CA SER A 132 11.71 9.87 -4.32
C SER A 132 12.49 11.16 -4.07
N GLY A 133 11.84 12.16 -3.47
CA GLY A 133 12.42 13.48 -3.25
C GLY A 133 12.93 14.17 -4.52
N GLY A 134 12.25 13.97 -5.64
CA GLY A 134 12.63 14.48 -6.96
C GLY A 134 13.78 13.73 -7.64
N LYS A 135 14.34 12.70 -7.00
CA LYS A 135 15.37 11.83 -7.59
C LYS A 135 14.73 10.62 -8.25
N ILE A 136 14.98 10.42 -9.54
CA ILE A 136 14.58 9.22 -10.26
C ILE A 136 15.43 8.05 -9.75
N ARG A 137 14.75 6.99 -9.32
CA ARG A 137 15.35 5.75 -8.83
C ARG A 137 15.10 4.60 -9.80
N SER A 138 13.94 4.56 -10.44
CA SER A 138 13.63 3.72 -11.59
C SER A 138 12.96 4.57 -12.66
N ASN A 139 13.48 4.47 -13.89
CA ASN A 139 13.03 5.29 -15.02
C ASN A 139 12.19 4.47 -16.02
N THR A 140 11.16 3.85 -15.52
CA THR A 140 10.20 3.14 -16.36
C THR A 140 9.12 4.10 -16.87
N GLN A 141 8.58 3.81 -18.06
CA GLN A 141 7.47 4.61 -18.61
C GLN A 141 6.25 4.57 -17.69
N PRO A 142 5.56 5.71 -17.53
CA PRO A 142 4.32 5.77 -16.77
C PRO A 142 3.27 4.82 -17.34
N ARG A 143 2.45 4.26 -16.44
CA ARG A 143 1.31 3.39 -16.74
C ARG A 143 0.02 4.04 -16.25
N GLU A 144 -1.15 3.54 -16.64
CA GLU A 144 -2.43 4.00 -16.06
C GLU A 144 -2.51 3.77 -14.54
N SER A 145 -1.74 2.83 -14.02
CA SER A 145 -1.60 2.55 -12.59
C SER A 145 -0.55 3.40 -11.87
N SER A 146 0.09 4.36 -12.56
CA SER A 146 1.08 5.25 -11.95
C SER A 146 0.43 6.20 -10.95
N ILE A 147 1.18 6.50 -9.90
CA ILE A 147 0.76 7.38 -8.81
C ILE A 147 1.80 8.49 -8.69
N TRP A 148 1.30 9.72 -8.60
CA TRP A 148 2.11 10.94 -8.57
C TRP A 148 1.68 11.83 -7.42
N LEU A 149 2.64 12.44 -6.74
CA LEU A 149 2.38 13.56 -5.86
C LEU A 149 2.67 14.84 -6.62
N ASN A 150 1.65 15.67 -6.83
CA ASN A 150 1.80 16.95 -7.50
C ASN A 150 2.30 18.06 -6.55
N ASN A 151 2.59 19.24 -7.09
CA ASN A 151 3.10 20.38 -6.33
C ASN A 151 2.09 20.92 -5.28
N GLU A 152 0.81 20.62 -5.45
CA GLU A 152 -0.26 21.00 -4.51
C GLU A 152 -0.41 19.99 -3.34
N GLY A 153 0.38 18.92 -3.36
CA GLY A 153 0.33 17.87 -2.35
C GLY A 153 -0.81 16.87 -2.53
N GLN A 154 -1.40 16.83 -3.75
CA GLN A 154 -2.45 15.87 -4.09
C GLN A 154 -1.84 14.61 -4.70
N LEU A 155 -2.41 13.46 -4.37
CA LEU A 155 -2.04 12.18 -4.96
C LEU A 155 -2.92 11.89 -6.19
N ILE A 156 -2.29 11.85 -7.35
CA ILE A 156 -2.97 11.64 -8.63
C ILE A 156 -2.66 10.22 -9.13
N LEU A 157 -3.70 9.47 -9.52
CA LEU A 157 -3.59 8.20 -10.21
C LEU A 157 -3.79 8.41 -11.71
N GLY A 158 -2.91 7.81 -12.50
CA GLY A 158 -2.95 7.89 -13.96
C GLY A 158 -1.64 8.41 -14.51
N GLY A 159 -1.61 8.64 -15.82
CA GLY A 159 -0.43 9.04 -16.57
C GLY A 159 0.42 10.16 -15.93
N LYS A 160 1.55 10.47 -16.52
CA LYS A 160 2.44 11.53 -16.01
C LYS A 160 1.78 12.89 -16.09
N PRO A 161 1.77 13.71 -15.04
CA PRO A 161 1.36 15.11 -15.11
C PRO A 161 2.23 15.86 -16.13
N GLU A 162 1.60 16.51 -17.10
CA GLU A 162 2.32 17.32 -18.08
C GLU A 162 2.92 18.54 -17.39
N ASN A 163 4.19 18.85 -17.73
CA ASN A 163 4.92 20.05 -17.30
C ASN A 163 5.13 20.24 -15.78
N GLU A 164 4.94 19.21 -14.95
CA GLU A 164 5.20 19.31 -13.51
C GLU A 164 6.55 18.67 -13.12
N LYS A 165 7.26 19.35 -12.22
CA LYS A 165 8.41 18.77 -11.54
C LYS A 165 7.94 17.82 -10.44
N VAL A 166 7.92 16.54 -10.76
CA VAL A 166 7.44 15.51 -9.84
C VAL A 166 8.44 15.27 -8.72
N GLN A 167 7.98 15.29 -7.47
CA GLN A 167 8.79 14.97 -6.30
C GLN A 167 8.68 13.50 -5.90
N GLU A 168 7.49 12.92 -6.00
CA GLU A 168 7.22 11.54 -5.61
C GLU A 168 6.41 10.85 -6.71
N ALA A 169 6.83 9.66 -7.13
CA ALA A 169 6.06 8.83 -8.05
C ALA A 169 6.36 7.35 -7.86
N MET A 170 5.37 6.52 -8.15
CA MET A 170 5.48 5.06 -8.11
C MET A 170 4.50 4.42 -9.09
N ASN A 171 4.68 3.14 -9.40
CA ASN A 171 3.72 2.37 -10.18
C ASN A 171 2.99 1.36 -9.32
N GLY A 172 1.69 1.19 -9.60
CA GLY A 172 0.95 -0.01 -9.22
C GLY A 172 1.02 -1.08 -10.32
N PHE A 173 0.54 -2.28 -10.03
CA PHE A 173 0.37 -3.32 -11.03
C PHE A 173 -0.75 -3.00 -12.02
N GLN A 174 -1.91 -2.58 -11.48
CA GLN A 174 -3.12 -2.43 -12.26
C GLN A 174 -4.09 -1.45 -11.60
N LEU A 175 -4.64 -0.56 -12.42
CA LEU A 175 -5.80 0.23 -12.04
C LEU A 175 -7.01 -0.70 -11.91
N ILE A 176 -7.72 -0.63 -10.79
CA ILE A 176 -8.84 -1.52 -10.47
C ILE A 176 -10.17 -0.77 -10.36
N THR A 177 -10.11 0.53 -10.03
CA THR A 177 -11.28 1.43 -9.99
C THR A 177 -10.91 2.71 -10.71
N LYS A 178 -11.78 3.17 -11.62
CA LYS A 178 -11.63 4.40 -12.39
C LYS A 178 -12.92 5.18 -12.38
N GLU A 179 -12.85 6.45 -11.98
CA GLU A 179 -14.01 7.35 -11.91
C GLU A 179 -15.20 6.77 -11.12
N GLY A 180 -14.88 6.09 -10.00
CA GLY A 180 -15.86 5.43 -9.15
C GLY A 180 -16.37 4.10 -9.67
N ASN A 181 -15.93 3.66 -10.86
CA ASN A 181 -16.38 2.40 -11.47
C ASN A 181 -15.33 1.31 -11.32
N ILE A 182 -15.75 0.08 -11.02
CA ILE A 182 -14.90 -1.11 -11.03
C ILE A 182 -14.62 -1.46 -12.49
N ILE A 183 -13.31 -1.55 -12.85
CA ILE A 183 -12.87 -1.81 -14.23
C ILE A 183 -12.21 -3.17 -14.42
N VAL A 184 -12.25 -4.03 -13.41
CA VAL A 184 -11.70 -5.38 -13.44
C VAL A 184 -12.81 -6.41 -13.30
N SER A 185 -12.60 -7.59 -13.87
CA SER A 185 -13.56 -8.72 -13.80
C SER A 185 -13.18 -9.66 -12.64
N PRO A 186 -14.17 -10.39 -12.08
CA PRO A 186 -13.89 -11.44 -11.12
C PRO A 186 -13.01 -12.55 -11.72
N ASP A 187 -12.08 -13.05 -10.91
CA ASP A 187 -11.23 -14.20 -11.20
C ASP A 187 -11.03 -15.07 -9.95
N ASN A 188 -10.23 -16.13 -10.08
CA ASN A 188 -9.92 -17.04 -8.98
C ASN A 188 -8.56 -16.75 -8.30
N SER A 189 -7.93 -15.61 -8.60
CA SER A 189 -6.61 -15.23 -8.09
C SER A 189 -6.70 -14.64 -6.69
N ILE A 190 -6.90 -15.50 -5.70
CA ILE A 190 -7.08 -15.12 -4.30
C ILE A 190 -5.72 -14.94 -3.63
N HIS A 191 -5.40 -13.71 -3.24
CA HIS A 191 -4.11 -13.36 -2.65
C HIS A 191 -4.25 -12.31 -1.54
N PRO A 192 -3.23 -12.19 -0.62
CA PRO A 192 -3.03 -10.95 0.12
C PRO A 192 -2.92 -9.79 -0.87
N ARG A 193 -3.50 -8.64 -0.54
CA ARG A 193 -3.54 -7.49 -1.44
C ARG A 193 -3.08 -6.23 -0.75
N THR A 194 -2.52 -5.33 -1.54
CA THR A 194 -2.26 -3.95 -1.16
C THR A 194 -2.86 -3.06 -2.23
N ALA A 195 -3.57 -2.02 -1.82
CA ALA A 195 -4.16 -1.05 -2.74
C ALA A 195 -4.00 0.38 -2.23
N ILE A 196 -3.96 1.30 -3.17
CA ILE A 196 -3.99 2.74 -2.92
C ILE A 196 -5.17 3.31 -3.69
N GLY A 197 -6.00 4.10 -3.01
CA GLY A 197 -7.11 4.79 -3.63
C GLY A 197 -7.12 6.28 -3.31
N THR A 198 -7.78 7.06 -4.17
CA THR A 198 -7.93 8.50 -3.98
C THR A 198 -9.37 8.92 -4.21
N ASN A 199 -9.79 10.03 -3.58
CA ASN A 199 -10.99 10.74 -4.01
C ASN A 199 -10.73 11.47 -5.35
N LYS A 200 -11.76 12.06 -5.94
CA LYS A 200 -11.69 12.74 -7.23
C LYS A 200 -10.60 13.83 -7.29
N ASN A 201 -10.35 14.50 -6.18
CA ASN A 201 -9.41 15.62 -6.12
C ASN A 201 -8.01 15.21 -5.61
N GLY A 202 -7.75 13.93 -5.33
CA GLY A 202 -6.46 13.46 -4.83
C GLY A 202 -6.07 13.96 -3.43
N THR A 203 -7.03 14.54 -2.69
CA THR A 203 -6.80 15.11 -1.35
C THR A 203 -7.09 14.16 -0.21
N LEU A 204 -7.88 13.12 -0.46
CA LEU A 204 -8.09 11.99 0.44
C LEU A 204 -7.48 10.75 -0.19
N ILE A 205 -6.71 10.03 0.58
CA ILE A 205 -6.13 8.76 0.15
C ILE A 205 -6.52 7.63 1.10
N TRP A 206 -6.64 6.44 0.55
CA TRP A 206 -6.82 5.19 1.27
C TRP A 206 -5.67 4.27 0.98
N LEU A 207 -4.99 3.84 2.03
CA LEU A 207 -3.97 2.81 2.00
C LEU A 207 -4.61 1.56 2.57
N VAL A 208 -4.71 0.50 1.77
CA VAL A 208 -5.44 -0.71 2.13
C VAL A 208 -4.52 -1.91 2.02
N VAL A 209 -4.47 -2.72 3.07
CA VAL A 209 -3.81 -4.03 3.08
C VAL A 209 -4.81 -5.08 3.50
N VAL A 210 -4.99 -6.11 2.66
CA VAL A 210 -5.83 -7.28 2.95
C VAL A 210 -4.90 -8.46 3.21
N ASP A 211 -5.03 -9.05 4.39
CA ASP A 211 -4.36 -10.31 4.72
C ASP A 211 -4.84 -11.45 3.83
N GLY A 212 -4.01 -12.47 3.63
CA GLY A 212 -4.41 -13.60 2.82
C GLY A 212 -3.48 -14.80 2.95
N ARG A 213 -3.81 -15.89 2.22
CA ARG A 213 -3.09 -17.18 2.25
C ARG A 213 -3.01 -17.79 3.65
N GLN A 214 -3.96 -17.48 4.54
CA GLN A 214 -4.02 -17.94 5.92
C GLN A 214 -5.41 -18.52 6.18
N LYS A 215 -5.58 -19.82 5.91
CA LYS A 215 -6.84 -20.55 6.06
C LYS A 215 -7.44 -20.37 7.46
N GLY A 216 -8.73 -20.02 7.53
CA GLY A 216 -9.44 -19.79 8.79
C GLY A 216 -9.13 -18.46 9.49
N TYR A 217 -8.16 -17.69 8.94
CA TYR A 217 -7.82 -16.34 9.45
C TYR A 217 -8.15 -15.25 8.44
N SER A 218 -7.53 -15.30 7.26
CA SER A 218 -7.79 -14.42 6.13
C SER A 218 -7.30 -15.11 4.86
N GLU A 219 -8.19 -15.35 3.90
CA GLU A 219 -7.85 -16.11 2.70
C GLU A 219 -7.27 -15.22 1.59
N GLY A 220 -7.69 -13.97 1.56
CA GLY A 220 -7.32 -12.98 0.55
C GLY A 220 -8.45 -12.66 -0.41
N MET A 221 -8.17 -11.76 -1.34
CA MET A 221 -9.13 -11.25 -2.32
C MET A 221 -8.61 -11.41 -3.75
N ASN A 222 -9.54 -11.59 -4.71
CA ASN A 222 -9.26 -11.30 -6.10
C ASN A 222 -9.32 -9.79 -6.37
N LEU A 223 -8.99 -9.36 -7.59
CA LEU A 223 -8.95 -7.93 -7.90
C LEU A 223 -10.33 -7.27 -7.92
N TYR A 224 -11.38 -8.02 -8.29
CA TYR A 224 -12.73 -7.50 -8.29
C TYR A 224 -13.24 -7.24 -6.85
N GLU A 225 -12.97 -8.17 -5.92
CA GLU A 225 -13.32 -8.01 -4.51
C GLU A 225 -12.56 -6.83 -3.88
N LEU A 226 -11.28 -6.67 -4.22
CA LEU A 226 -10.47 -5.53 -3.79
C LEU A 226 -11.03 -4.22 -4.37
N ALA A 227 -11.39 -4.19 -5.66
CA ALA A 227 -11.98 -3.03 -6.29
C ALA A 227 -13.34 -2.67 -5.69
N SER A 228 -14.16 -3.68 -5.33
CA SER A 228 -15.42 -3.46 -4.62
C SER A 228 -15.20 -2.82 -3.26
N LEU A 229 -14.23 -3.32 -2.48
CA LEU A 229 -13.86 -2.71 -1.20
C LEU A 229 -13.41 -1.26 -1.38
N MET A 230 -12.58 -0.97 -2.39
CA MET A 230 -12.11 0.41 -2.65
C MET A 230 -13.26 1.33 -3.07
N ALA A 231 -14.20 0.84 -3.87
CA ALA A 231 -15.41 1.60 -4.26
C ALA A 231 -16.33 1.87 -3.05
N ASP A 232 -16.54 0.88 -2.18
CA ASP A 232 -17.33 1.01 -0.95
C ASP A 232 -16.70 2.03 0.03
N LEU A 233 -15.38 2.16 0.03
CA LEU A 233 -14.65 3.19 0.78
C LEU A 233 -14.78 4.60 0.17
N GLY A 234 -15.36 4.72 -1.02
CA GLY A 234 -15.57 5.99 -1.72
C GLY A 234 -14.39 6.42 -2.59
N CYS A 235 -13.50 5.49 -2.98
CA CYS A 235 -12.40 5.81 -3.88
C CYS A 235 -12.92 6.14 -5.28
N TRP A 236 -12.47 7.28 -5.81
CA TRP A 236 -12.71 7.66 -7.20
C TRP A 236 -11.83 6.86 -8.16
N ASN A 237 -10.55 6.79 -7.83
CA ASN A 237 -9.59 5.91 -8.51
C ASN A 237 -8.88 5.02 -7.47
N ALA A 238 -8.57 3.78 -7.86
CA ALA A 238 -7.79 2.88 -7.02
C ALA A 238 -6.90 1.97 -7.87
N THR A 239 -5.70 1.71 -7.37
CA THR A 239 -4.72 0.80 -7.99
C THR A 239 -4.32 -0.31 -7.03
N ASN A 240 -4.17 -1.53 -7.58
CA ASN A 240 -3.55 -2.65 -6.90
C ASN A 240 -2.04 -2.50 -6.95
N MET A 241 -1.39 -2.64 -5.80
CA MET A 241 0.07 -2.62 -5.62
C MET A 241 0.62 -4.05 -5.59
N ASP A 242 1.91 -4.22 -5.27
CA ASP A 242 2.44 -5.55 -5.01
C ASP A 242 1.72 -6.20 -3.83
N GLY A 243 1.41 -7.46 -3.99
CA GLY A 243 0.61 -8.24 -3.05
C GLY A 243 1.36 -9.44 -2.48
N GLY A 244 0.59 -10.45 -2.07
CA GLY A 244 1.17 -11.69 -1.56
C GLY A 244 2.02 -11.49 -0.30
N GLY A 245 3.23 -12.01 -0.29
CA GLY A 245 4.14 -11.89 0.85
C GLY A 245 4.66 -10.47 1.11
N SER A 246 4.54 -9.58 0.11
CA SER A 246 4.95 -8.18 0.23
C SER A 246 3.93 -7.32 0.99
N SER A 247 2.66 -7.77 1.07
CA SER A 247 1.59 -6.99 1.72
C SER A 247 1.92 -6.71 3.18
N VAL A 248 2.21 -5.45 3.48
CA VAL A 248 2.58 -4.99 4.83
C VAL A 248 2.07 -3.58 5.09
N MET A 249 1.58 -3.34 6.30
CA MET A 249 1.21 -2.02 6.82
C MET A 249 1.86 -1.82 8.19
N GLY A 250 2.56 -0.71 8.35
CA GLY A 250 3.06 -0.24 9.65
C GLY A 250 2.40 1.07 10.04
N MET A 251 2.16 1.27 11.34
CA MET A 251 1.66 2.52 11.90
C MET A 251 2.33 2.84 13.24
N ILE A 252 2.47 4.13 13.53
CA ILE A 252 3.03 4.60 14.79
C ILE A 252 2.12 4.20 15.98
N GLY A 253 2.71 3.53 16.95
CA GLY A 253 2.05 3.20 18.20
C GLY A 253 2.08 4.33 19.23
N ALA A 254 1.43 4.12 20.36
CA ALA A 254 1.41 5.07 21.47
C ALA A 254 2.81 5.34 22.08
N ASP A 255 3.71 4.38 21.94
CA ASP A 255 5.11 4.45 22.35
C ASP A 255 6.04 5.16 21.36
N GLY A 256 5.47 5.73 20.27
CA GLY A 256 6.22 6.41 19.23
C GLY A 256 6.96 5.48 18.26
N LYS A 257 6.80 4.16 18.37
CA LYS A 257 7.42 3.17 17.46
C LYS A 257 6.43 2.70 16.42
N ILE A 258 6.90 2.45 15.22
CA ILE A 258 6.10 1.84 14.16
C ILE A 258 5.81 0.37 14.52
N LYS A 259 4.54 -0.01 14.46
CA LYS A 259 4.04 -1.37 14.73
C LYS A 259 3.44 -1.97 13.48
N LEU A 260 3.59 -3.28 13.34
CA LEU A 260 2.96 -4.06 12.28
C LEU A 260 1.45 -4.13 12.54
N MET A 261 0.65 -3.73 11.55
CA MET A 261 -0.81 -3.71 11.66
C MET A 261 -1.46 -4.97 11.12
N ASN A 262 -0.91 -5.56 10.05
CA ASN A 262 -1.47 -6.72 9.37
C ASN A 262 -0.73 -8.02 9.73
N SER A 263 -1.15 -9.14 9.13
CA SER A 263 -0.52 -10.46 9.28
C SER A 263 0.13 -10.88 7.96
N PRO A 264 1.43 -10.62 7.73
CA PRO A 264 2.12 -11.05 6.51
C PRO A 264 1.97 -12.55 6.26
N SER A 265 1.86 -12.94 4.99
CA SER A 265 1.64 -14.35 4.61
C SER A 265 2.92 -15.18 4.56
N ASP A 266 4.08 -14.56 4.39
CA ASP A 266 5.36 -15.27 4.35
C ASP A 266 5.70 -15.90 5.70
N ARG A 267 6.35 -17.06 5.63
CA ARG A 267 6.76 -17.85 6.80
C ARG A 267 8.21 -18.27 6.70
N PHE A 268 8.86 -18.31 7.83
CA PHE A 268 10.18 -18.95 7.99
C PHE A 268 10.13 -19.84 9.23
N LEU A 269 10.37 -21.12 9.07
CA LEU A 269 10.24 -22.14 10.12
C LEU A 269 8.88 -22.08 10.87
N GLY A 270 7.80 -21.83 10.12
CA GLY A 270 6.45 -21.69 10.68
C GLY A 270 6.12 -20.30 11.30
N LEU A 271 7.13 -19.49 11.56
CA LEU A 271 6.96 -18.14 12.11
C LEU A 271 6.65 -17.13 10.99
N LYS A 272 5.89 -16.09 11.32
CA LYS A 272 5.62 -14.99 10.38
C LYS A 272 6.94 -14.30 10.01
N LYS A 273 7.14 -14.10 8.70
CA LYS A 273 8.29 -13.37 8.16
C LYS A 273 7.80 -12.13 7.43
N ILE A 274 8.36 -10.98 7.74
CA ILE A 274 8.18 -9.78 6.96
C ILE A 274 9.15 -9.84 5.79
N ARG A 275 8.63 -9.70 4.56
CA ARG A 275 9.46 -9.66 3.36
C ARG A 275 10.22 -8.36 3.30
N PRO A 276 11.54 -8.35 3.04
CA PRO A 276 12.25 -7.12 2.76
C PRO A 276 11.79 -6.54 1.42
N LEU A 277 11.76 -5.21 1.33
CA LEU A 277 11.18 -4.45 0.23
C LEU A 277 12.20 -3.47 -0.37
N PRO A 278 12.09 -3.12 -1.66
CA PRO A 278 12.93 -2.07 -2.26
C PRO A 278 12.43 -0.66 -1.92
N MET A 279 11.15 -0.52 -1.59
CA MET A 279 10.53 0.79 -1.33
C MET A 279 9.19 0.67 -0.61
N ILE A 280 8.80 1.77 0.03
CA ILE A 280 7.51 1.94 0.72
C ILE A 280 6.89 3.30 0.38
N LEU A 281 5.55 3.39 0.46
CA LEU A 281 4.85 4.65 0.58
C LEU A 281 4.61 4.93 2.07
N SER A 282 5.10 6.04 2.55
CA SER A 282 4.91 6.52 3.92
C SER A 282 3.96 7.72 3.96
N ILE A 283 3.31 7.89 5.11
CA ILE A 283 2.73 9.16 5.54
C ILE A 283 3.61 9.70 6.64
N GLU A 284 4.19 10.85 6.39
CA GLU A 284 5.14 11.50 7.28
C GLU A 284 4.53 12.74 7.92
N LYS A 285 4.93 13.05 9.15
CA LYS A 285 4.68 14.35 9.75
C LYS A 285 5.59 15.37 9.08
N ARG A 286 5.05 16.54 8.70
CA ARG A 286 5.90 17.66 8.25
C ARG A 286 6.62 18.23 9.46
N VAL A 287 7.94 18.40 9.33
CA VAL A 287 8.78 19.17 10.24
C VAL A 287 8.81 20.58 9.69
N ASN A 288 8.32 21.53 10.49
CA ASN A 288 8.39 22.97 10.17
C ASN A 288 9.80 23.49 10.39
#